data_958a79882fdc291ac86b1d90a0513695
#
_entry.id   958a79882fdc291ac86b1d90a0513695
#
_cell.length_a   1.000
_cell.length_b   1.000
_cell.length_c   1.000
_cell.angle_alpha   90.00
_cell.angle_beta   90.00
_cell.angle_gamma   90.00
#
_symmetry.space_group_name_H-M   'P 1'
#
loop_
_entity.id
_entity.type
_entity.pdbx_description
1 polymer ?
#
loop_
_entity_poly.entity_id
_entity_poly.type
_entity_poly.pdbx_seq_one_letter_code
_entity_poly.pdbx_strand_id
1 'polypeptide(L)'
;MADIKEPLMGMSLYELKEVAKSLGMPAFTGGQMAKWLYTQHVKSIDEMTNISKTNRERLAEEYTIGCMEPIDCQVSKDGTIKYLFPTATGKHVETVYIPDHDRATLCVSSQVGCKMNCLFCQTGKQGFEESLTTTDILNQIYSLPEREKLTNIVFMGQGEPMDNLDNVLKVTQVMTADYGYAWSPKRITVSSVGLRKKLQRFLDESDCHVAISMHSPIPEQRAQLMPAERGMSIVEVVDLMRNYDFTHQRRLSFEYIMFKGVNDTTTHAREIVKLVEGLECRFNLIRFHPIPNVDLQGTDDHHIENFRDYLTNHGVYTTIRASRGQDIFAACGLLSTAKKIEEERKRREQQ
;
A
#
# COMPACT_ATOMS: atom_id res chain seq x y z
N MET A 1 30.73 11.41 -12.21
CA MET A 1 29.41 10.90 -11.76
C MET A 1 28.79 12.04 -10.96
N ALA A 2 27.59 12.49 -11.27
CA ALA A 2 26.93 13.49 -10.43
C ALA A 2 26.72 12.87 -9.03
N ASP A 3 27.14 13.57 -7.98
CA ASP A 3 26.93 13.13 -6.61
C ASP A 3 25.43 12.97 -6.38
N ILE A 4 24.97 11.76 -6.07
CA ILE A 4 23.57 11.47 -5.79
C ILE A 4 23.26 12.09 -4.43
N LYS A 5 22.48 13.18 -4.43
CA LYS A 5 22.07 13.85 -3.20
C LYS A 5 21.06 12.98 -2.42
N GLU A 6 21.21 12.96 -1.11
CA GLU A 6 20.33 12.21 -0.24
C GLU A 6 18.95 12.90 -0.10
N PRO A 7 17.81 12.18 -0.21
CA PRO A 7 16.49 12.78 -0.04
C PRO A 7 16.16 13.03 1.44
N LEU A 8 15.67 14.23 1.76
CA LEU A 8 15.18 14.60 3.10
C LEU A 8 13.79 14.00 3.39
N MET A 9 12.97 13.83 2.35
CA MET A 9 11.64 13.23 2.50
C MET A 9 11.77 11.77 2.95
N GLY A 10 11.03 11.43 4.01
CA GLY A 10 11.09 10.10 4.65
C GLY A 10 12.02 10.06 5.87
N MET A 11 12.79 11.11 6.13
CA MET A 11 13.57 11.20 7.36
C MET A 11 12.68 11.48 8.57
N SER A 12 12.97 10.79 9.68
CA SER A 12 12.37 11.07 10.98
C SER A 12 12.88 12.42 11.54
N LEU A 13 12.19 12.93 12.54
CA LEU A 13 12.65 14.15 13.24
C LEU A 13 14.08 14.00 13.82
N TYR A 14 14.41 12.79 14.27
CA TYR A 14 15.75 12.51 14.78
C TYR A 14 16.78 12.64 13.66
N GLU A 15 16.57 12.00 12.52
CA GLU A 15 17.46 12.05 11.35
C GLU A 15 17.61 13.50 10.84
N LEU A 16 16.51 14.25 10.72
CA LEU A 16 16.57 15.66 10.32
C LEU A 16 17.36 16.56 11.30
N LYS A 17 17.31 16.25 12.60
CA LYS A 17 18.15 16.93 13.61
C LYS A 17 19.63 16.58 13.45
N GLU A 18 19.94 15.33 13.13
CA GLU A 18 21.32 14.91 12.87
C GLU A 18 21.86 15.55 11.56
N VAL A 19 21.03 15.65 10.50
CA VAL A 19 21.38 16.43 9.29
C VAL A 19 21.68 17.88 9.64
N ALA A 20 20.84 18.55 10.45
CA ALA A 20 21.11 19.91 10.88
C ALA A 20 22.46 20.03 11.62
N LYS A 21 22.75 19.13 12.54
CA LYS A 21 24.01 19.13 13.31
C LYS A 21 25.23 18.86 12.43
N SER A 22 25.16 17.89 11.50
CA SER A 22 26.28 17.56 10.61
C SER A 22 26.71 18.77 9.75
N LEU A 23 25.73 19.60 9.38
CA LEU A 23 25.95 20.85 8.64
C LEU A 23 26.23 22.06 9.55
N GLY A 24 26.47 21.86 10.86
CA GLY A 24 26.77 22.95 11.82
C GLY A 24 25.59 23.87 12.11
N MET A 25 24.36 23.42 11.89
CA MET A 25 23.14 24.15 12.24
C MET A 25 22.65 23.76 13.63
N PRO A 26 21.91 24.62 14.33
CA PRO A 26 21.23 24.23 15.57
C PRO A 26 20.26 23.06 15.36
N ALA A 27 20.17 22.15 16.34
CA ALA A 27 19.29 20.96 16.21
C ALA A 27 17.80 21.27 15.99
N PHE A 28 17.32 22.44 16.47
CA PHE A 28 15.93 22.87 16.22
C PHE A 28 15.62 23.07 14.72
N THR A 29 16.66 23.31 13.88
CA THR A 29 16.50 23.41 12.42
C THR A 29 15.92 22.13 11.82
N GLY A 30 16.20 20.94 12.42
CA GLY A 30 15.55 19.69 12.02
C GLY A 30 14.04 19.73 12.18
N GLY A 31 13.51 20.41 13.20
CA GLY A 31 12.07 20.63 13.35
C GLY A 31 11.49 21.60 12.31
N GLN A 32 12.27 22.60 11.90
CA GLN A 32 11.89 23.50 10.80
C GLN A 32 11.83 22.73 9.48
N MET A 33 12.84 21.89 9.18
CA MET A 33 12.83 21.02 7.99
C MET A 33 11.61 20.09 7.98
N ALA A 34 11.31 19.43 9.11
CA ALA A 34 10.15 18.54 9.23
C ALA A 34 8.85 19.28 8.89
N LYS A 35 8.65 20.49 9.40
CA LYS A 35 7.48 21.32 9.10
C LYS A 35 7.39 21.67 7.61
N TRP A 36 8.49 22.06 6.99
CA TRP A 36 8.53 22.35 5.55
C TRP A 36 8.22 21.12 4.71
N LEU A 37 8.78 19.97 5.06
CA LEU A 37 8.56 18.71 4.37
C LEU A 37 7.11 18.23 4.53
N TYR A 38 6.66 18.04 5.77
CA TYR A 38 5.45 17.25 6.05
C TYR A 38 4.18 18.06 6.28
N THR A 39 4.31 19.38 6.47
CA THR A 39 3.16 20.29 6.62
C THR A 39 3.02 21.23 5.43
N GLN A 40 4.14 21.79 4.93
CA GLN A 40 4.11 22.74 3.81
C GLN A 40 4.31 22.08 2.45
N HIS A 41 4.85 20.85 2.42
CA HIS A 41 5.08 20.05 1.21
C HIS A 41 5.88 20.81 0.13
N VAL A 42 7.00 21.39 0.52
CA VAL A 42 7.86 22.17 -0.38
C VAL A 42 8.52 21.31 -1.44
N LYS A 43 8.69 21.82 -2.64
CA LYS A 43 9.33 21.12 -3.76
C LYS A 43 10.83 21.40 -3.87
N SER A 44 11.33 22.43 -3.18
CA SER A 44 12.75 22.77 -3.16
C SER A 44 13.20 23.22 -1.77
N ILE A 45 14.50 23.05 -1.49
CA ILE A 45 15.12 23.52 -0.24
C ILE A 45 15.06 25.05 -0.13
N ASP A 46 15.06 25.77 -1.26
CA ASP A 46 14.99 27.24 -1.30
C ASP A 46 13.68 27.79 -0.73
N GLU A 47 12.61 27.01 -0.74
CA GLU A 47 11.32 27.40 -0.14
C GLU A 47 11.36 27.42 1.40
N MET A 48 12.36 26.84 2.04
CA MET A 48 12.51 26.77 3.51
C MET A 48 12.97 28.12 4.08
N THR A 49 12.19 29.16 3.91
CA THR A 49 12.60 30.58 4.12
C THR A 49 12.94 30.97 5.55
N ASN A 50 12.53 30.21 6.57
CA ASN A 50 12.95 30.41 7.96
C ASN A 50 14.32 29.76 8.30
N ILE A 51 14.95 29.08 7.33
CA ILE A 51 16.36 28.67 7.37
C ILE A 51 17.17 29.71 6.59
N SER A 52 18.30 30.17 7.13
CA SER A 52 19.12 31.18 6.48
C SER A 52 19.55 30.73 5.08
N LYS A 53 19.75 31.71 4.17
CA LYS A 53 20.15 31.43 2.77
C LYS A 53 21.42 30.57 2.72
N THR A 54 22.46 30.94 3.47
CA THR A 54 23.71 30.16 3.54
C THR A 54 23.49 28.73 3.99
N ASN A 55 22.59 28.50 4.97
CA ASN A 55 22.29 27.14 5.43
C ASN A 55 21.47 26.35 4.42
N ARG A 56 20.57 27.00 3.66
CA ARG A 56 19.85 26.33 2.55
C ARG A 56 20.81 25.94 1.43
N GLU A 57 21.77 26.81 1.07
CA GLU A 57 22.79 26.50 0.08
C GLU A 57 23.63 25.29 0.50
N ARG A 58 24.12 25.25 1.76
CA ARG A 58 24.85 24.09 2.32
C ARG A 58 24.01 22.83 2.34
N LEU A 59 22.73 22.93 2.74
CA LEU A 59 21.82 21.78 2.72
C LEU A 59 21.60 21.27 1.30
N ALA A 60 21.47 22.16 0.32
CA ALA A 60 21.25 21.81 -1.08
C ALA A 60 22.51 21.25 -1.79
N GLU A 61 23.70 21.37 -1.20
CA GLU A 61 24.93 20.73 -1.71
C GLU A 61 24.84 19.21 -1.55
N GLU A 62 24.36 18.70 -0.41
CA GLU A 62 24.35 17.28 -0.05
C GLU A 62 22.97 16.63 -0.17
N TYR A 63 21.88 17.42 -0.01
CA TYR A 63 20.52 16.92 0.09
C TYR A 63 19.59 17.45 -1.00
N THR A 64 18.47 16.75 -1.16
CA THR A 64 17.33 17.17 -1.99
C THR A 64 16.02 16.90 -1.24
N ILE A 65 14.91 17.49 -1.66
CA ILE A 65 13.59 17.09 -1.11
C ILE A 65 13.29 15.63 -1.43
N GLY A 66 13.60 15.18 -2.64
CA GLY A 66 13.34 13.81 -3.09
C GLY A 66 11.97 13.63 -3.73
N CYS A 67 11.21 14.72 -3.98
CA CYS A 67 9.91 14.61 -4.65
C CYS A 67 10.10 14.51 -6.18
N MET A 68 9.24 13.68 -6.79
CA MET A 68 9.17 13.48 -8.24
C MET A 68 7.70 13.48 -8.68
N GLU A 69 7.38 14.30 -9.66
CA GLU A 69 6.01 14.35 -10.19
C GLU A 69 5.64 13.05 -10.90
N PRO A 70 4.35 12.67 -10.93
CA PRO A 70 3.91 11.55 -11.73
C PRO A 70 4.14 11.84 -13.21
N ILE A 71 4.59 10.84 -13.96
CA ILE A 71 4.94 10.98 -15.39
C ILE A 71 3.78 10.68 -16.31
N ASP A 72 2.71 10.06 -15.81
CA ASP A 72 1.50 9.72 -16.56
C ASP A 72 0.30 9.53 -15.62
N CYS A 73 -0.90 9.71 -16.14
CA CYS A 73 -2.13 9.40 -15.43
C CYS A 73 -3.21 8.90 -16.39
N GLN A 74 -4.10 8.06 -15.88
CA GLN A 74 -5.29 7.57 -16.55
C GLN A 74 -6.51 7.82 -15.68
N VAL A 75 -7.55 8.41 -16.25
CA VAL A 75 -8.79 8.77 -15.53
C VAL A 75 -9.90 7.82 -15.94
N SER A 76 -10.50 7.13 -14.97
CA SER A 76 -11.65 6.26 -15.14
C SER A 76 -12.97 7.06 -15.24
N LYS A 77 -13.98 6.46 -15.84
CA LYS A 77 -15.34 7.01 -15.89
C LYS A 77 -15.97 7.21 -14.50
N ASP A 78 -15.54 6.46 -13.50
CA ASP A 78 -16.00 6.56 -12.11
C ASP A 78 -15.22 7.58 -11.27
N GLY A 79 -14.32 8.34 -11.88
CA GLY A 79 -13.49 9.35 -11.24
C GLY A 79 -12.20 8.82 -10.60
N THR A 80 -11.98 7.51 -10.63
CA THR A 80 -10.71 6.91 -10.18
C THR A 80 -9.58 7.35 -11.10
N ILE A 81 -8.41 7.68 -10.52
CA ILE A 81 -7.24 8.10 -11.29
C ILE A 81 -6.07 7.18 -10.96
N LYS A 82 -5.48 6.58 -11.97
CA LYS A 82 -4.25 5.80 -11.85
C LYS A 82 -3.08 6.62 -12.31
N TYR A 83 -2.13 6.84 -11.42
CA TYR A 83 -0.88 7.57 -11.67
C TYR A 83 0.28 6.62 -11.87
N LEU A 84 1.24 7.01 -12.69
CA LEU A 84 2.53 6.37 -12.83
C LEU A 84 3.61 7.27 -12.21
N PHE A 85 4.25 6.78 -11.16
CA PHE A 85 5.34 7.48 -10.49
C PHE A 85 6.69 6.87 -10.86
N PRO A 86 7.72 7.70 -11.12
CA PRO A 86 9.08 7.22 -11.23
C PRO A 86 9.64 6.86 -9.83
N THR A 87 10.62 5.97 -9.79
CA THR A 87 11.40 5.65 -8.58
C THR A 87 12.80 6.27 -8.69
N ALA A 88 13.51 6.37 -7.57
CA ALA A 88 14.88 6.87 -7.53
C ALA A 88 15.85 6.07 -8.44
N THR A 89 15.54 4.83 -8.76
CA THR A 89 16.31 3.96 -9.64
C THR A 89 15.94 4.08 -11.12
N GLY A 90 14.95 4.93 -11.45
CA GLY A 90 14.45 5.11 -12.82
C GLY A 90 13.42 4.07 -13.25
N LYS A 91 12.94 3.23 -12.34
CA LYS A 91 11.78 2.36 -12.57
C LYS A 91 10.48 3.09 -12.31
N HIS A 92 9.36 2.39 -12.41
CA HIS A 92 8.04 3.01 -12.29
C HIS A 92 7.10 2.16 -11.43
N VAL A 93 6.18 2.82 -10.72
CA VAL A 93 5.12 2.18 -9.94
C VAL A 93 3.78 2.86 -10.18
N GLU A 94 2.70 2.07 -10.17
CA GLU A 94 1.34 2.58 -10.25
C GLU A 94 0.75 2.87 -8.88
N THR A 95 0.01 3.96 -8.79
CA THR A 95 -0.70 4.42 -7.59
C THR A 95 -2.11 4.81 -7.99
N VAL A 96 -3.12 4.51 -7.17
CA VAL A 96 -4.52 4.74 -7.54
C VAL A 96 -5.20 5.68 -6.56
N TYR A 97 -5.66 6.83 -7.04
CA TYR A 97 -6.53 7.74 -6.31
C TYR A 97 -7.99 7.34 -6.54
N ILE A 98 -8.72 7.10 -5.47
CA ILE A 98 -10.10 6.59 -5.48
C ILE A 98 -11.00 7.56 -4.73
N PRO A 99 -11.73 8.46 -5.42
CA PRO A 99 -12.73 9.32 -4.81
C PRO A 99 -14.01 8.52 -4.53
N ASP A 100 -14.65 8.79 -3.40
CA ASP A 100 -15.92 8.17 -3.02
C ASP A 100 -16.71 9.08 -2.06
N HIS A 101 -17.62 9.90 -2.58
CA HIS A 101 -18.37 10.92 -1.82
C HIS A 101 -17.45 11.81 -0.98
N ASP A 102 -17.56 11.73 0.35
CA ASP A 102 -16.75 12.50 1.31
C ASP A 102 -15.38 11.86 1.59
N ARG A 103 -15.05 10.76 0.92
CA ARG A 103 -13.81 10.01 1.10
C ARG A 103 -12.96 10.04 -0.16
N ALA A 104 -11.66 10.11 0.04
CA ALA A 104 -10.69 9.89 -1.01
C ALA A 104 -9.60 8.97 -0.47
N THR A 105 -9.44 7.82 -1.09
CA THR A 105 -8.46 6.80 -0.71
C THR A 105 -7.33 6.76 -1.72
N LEU A 106 -6.09 6.75 -1.26
CA LEU A 106 -4.93 6.47 -2.09
C LEU A 106 -4.48 5.02 -1.88
N CYS A 107 -4.44 4.25 -2.96
CA CYS A 107 -3.86 2.92 -2.99
C CYS A 107 -2.39 3.04 -3.40
N VAL A 108 -1.46 2.89 -2.44
CA VAL A 108 -0.03 3.06 -2.65
C VAL A 108 0.66 1.71 -2.88
N SER A 109 1.72 1.74 -3.66
CA SER A 109 2.59 0.61 -3.94
C SER A 109 3.80 0.61 -2.98
N SER A 110 4.29 -0.59 -2.65
CA SER A 110 5.46 -0.79 -1.78
C SER A 110 6.66 -1.42 -2.49
N GLN A 111 6.46 -1.96 -3.69
CA GLN A 111 7.50 -2.59 -4.50
C GLN A 111 7.21 -2.36 -6.00
N VAL A 112 8.21 -2.42 -6.84
CA VAL A 112 8.05 -2.60 -8.28
C VAL A 112 7.94 -4.10 -8.54
N GLY A 113 6.72 -4.55 -8.94
CA GLY A 113 6.40 -5.97 -9.00
C GLY A 113 6.20 -6.61 -7.62
N CYS A 114 6.17 -7.96 -7.56
CA CYS A 114 5.91 -8.69 -6.31
C CYS A 114 6.47 -10.12 -6.37
N LYS A 115 7.10 -10.57 -5.25
CA LYS A 115 7.64 -11.94 -5.12
C LYS A 115 6.56 -12.99 -4.82
N MET A 116 5.39 -12.58 -4.35
CA MET A 116 4.40 -13.52 -3.80
C MET A 116 3.75 -14.41 -4.85
N ASN A 117 3.78 -14.01 -6.12
CA ASN A 117 3.29 -14.77 -7.27
C ASN A 117 1.87 -15.36 -7.07
N CYS A 118 0.97 -14.57 -6.46
CA CYS A 118 -0.44 -14.96 -6.34
C CYS A 118 -1.06 -15.21 -7.71
N LEU A 119 -1.82 -16.30 -7.86
CA LEU A 119 -2.35 -16.76 -9.15
C LEU A 119 -3.21 -15.69 -9.85
N PHE A 120 -3.96 -14.93 -9.08
CA PHE A 120 -4.96 -13.96 -9.52
C PHE A 120 -4.45 -12.51 -9.64
N CYS A 121 -3.14 -12.26 -9.43
CA CYS A 121 -2.59 -10.92 -9.33
C CYS A 121 -1.62 -10.61 -10.47
N GLN A 122 -1.93 -9.58 -11.26
CA GLN A 122 -1.09 -9.14 -12.38
C GLN A 122 0.30 -8.68 -11.92
N THR A 123 0.39 -7.98 -10.77
CA THR A 123 1.67 -7.59 -10.16
C THR A 123 2.56 -8.79 -9.84
N GLY A 124 1.96 -9.88 -9.33
CA GLY A 124 2.69 -11.13 -9.07
C GLY A 124 3.16 -11.81 -10.35
N LYS A 125 2.40 -11.70 -11.45
CA LYS A 125 2.79 -12.22 -12.77
C LYS A 125 3.89 -11.38 -13.44
N GLN A 126 3.97 -10.10 -13.16
CA GLN A 126 5.06 -9.23 -13.60
C GLN A 126 6.42 -9.68 -13.03
N GLY A 127 6.41 -10.29 -11.85
CA GLY A 127 7.62 -10.62 -11.10
C GLY A 127 8.08 -9.45 -10.21
N PHE A 128 9.15 -9.66 -9.47
CA PHE A 128 9.74 -8.67 -8.55
C PHE A 128 10.96 -8.01 -9.20
N GLU A 129 11.03 -6.70 -9.09
CA GLU A 129 12.20 -5.94 -9.54
C GLU A 129 12.95 -5.28 -8.38
N GLU A 130 12.24 -4.51 -7.52
CA GLU A 130 12.84 -3.86 -6.35
C GLU A 130 11.82 -3.52 -5.26
N SER A 131 12.32 -3.33 -4.04
CA SER A 131 11.56 -2.72 -2.95
C SER A 131 11.69 -1.20 -3.02
N LEU A 132 10.57 -0.49 -2.88
CA LEU A 132 10.57 0.97 -2.85
C LEU A 132 11.23 1.48 -1.56
N THR A 133 11.98 2.55 -1.67
CA THR A 133 12.49 3.28 -0.51
C THR A 133 11.36 3.99 0.24
N THR A 134 11.61 4.42 1.47
CA THR A 134 10.68 5.27 2.22
C THR A 134 10.28 6.51 1.43
N THR A 135 11.25 7.13 0.72
CA THR A 135 11.02 8.29 -0.14
C THR A 135 10.11 7.96 -1.32
N ASP A 136 10.36 6.86 -2.03
CA ASP A 136 9.54 6.45 -3.17
C ASP A 136 8.08 6.17 -2.76
N ILE A 137 7.87 5.56 -1.59
CA ILE A 137 6.52 5.32 -1.07
C ILE A 137 5.84 6.63 -0.69
N LEU A 138 6.52 7.51 0.07
CA LEU A 138 5.97 8.81 0.46
C LEU A 138 5.74 9.72 -0.73
N ASN A 139 6.56 9.63 -1.79
CA ASN A 139 6.41 10.44 -3.00
C ASN A 139 5.06 10.23 -3.69
N GLN A 140 4.50 9.02 -3.63
CA GLN A 140 3.17 8.73 -4.16
C GLN A 140 2.06 9.54 -3.45
N ILE A 141 2.31 9.98 -2.20
CA ILE A 141 1.40 10.82 -1.41
C ILE A 141 1.78 12.29 -1.59
N TYR A 142 3.06 12.59 -1.49
CA TYR A 142 3.63 13.94 -1.49
C TYR A 142 3.37 14.69 -2.80
N SER A 143 3.61 14.02 -3.92
CA SER A 143 3.49 14.60 -5.27
C SER A 143 2.14 14.30 -5.94
N LEU A 144 1.16 13.73 -5.19
CA LEU A 144 -0.19 13.50 -5.70
C LEU A 144 -0.92 14.85 -5.92
N PRO A 145 -1.47 15.12 -7.11
CA PRO A 145 -2.24 16.33 -7.36
C PRO A 145 -3.43 16.54 -6.41
N GLU A 146 -4.13 15.46 -6.04
CA GLU A 146 -5.30 15.48 -5.14
C GLU A 146 -4.93 15.27 -3.66
N ARG A 147 -3.68 15.41 -3.25
CA ARG A 147 -3.19 15.16 -1.88
C ARG A 147 -4.07 15.76 -0.79
N GLU A 148 -4.50 17.00 -0.96
CA GLU A 148 -5.30 17.73 0.03
C GLU A 148 -6.70 17.14 0.24
N LYS A 149 -7.19 16.32 -0.71
CA LYS A 149 -8.48 15.64 -0.61
C LYS A 149 -8.39 14.28 0.09
N LEU A 150 -7.18 13.77 0.33
CA LEU A 150 -7.00 12.43 0.88
C LEU A 150 -7.56 12.29 2.29
N THR A 151 -8.37 11.28 2.48
CA THR A 151 -8.90 10.87 3.79
C THR A 151 -8.28 9.57 4.30
N ASN A 152 -7.87 8.69 3.40
CA ASN A 152 -7.36 7.36 3.73
C ASN A 152 -6.22 6.93 2.79
N ILE A 153 -5.34 6.06 3.31
CA ILE A 153 -4.30 5.40 2.53
C ILE A 153 -4.39 3.89 2.75
N VAL A 154 -4.25 3.13 1.67
CA VAL A 154 -4.19 1.67 1.73
C VAL A 154 -2.94 1.16 0.99
N PHE A 155 -2.17 0.30 1.63
CA PHE A 155 -1.03 -0.39 1.02
C PHE A 155 -1.52 -1.66 0.34
N MET A 156 -2.23 -1.47 -0.78
CA MET A 156 -2.85 -2.55 -1.57
C MET A 156 -2.52 -2.42 -3.07
N GLY A 157 -1.51 -1.61 -3.40
CA GLY A 157 -0.97 -1.45 -4.75
C GLY A 157 -0.01 -2.58 -5.11
N GLN A 158 1.07 -2.25 -5.82
CA GLN A 158 2.09 -3.21 -6.21
C GLN A 158 2.98 -3.57 -5.02
N GLY A 159 3.28 -4.89 -4.89
CA GLY A 159 4.17 -5.43 -3.86
C GLY A 159 3.47 -5.99 -2.62
N GLU A 160 4.26 -6.68 -1.81
CA GLU A 160 3.88 -7.15 -0.46
C GLU A 160 4.51 -6.22 0.59
N PRO A 161 3.71 -5.44 1.32
CA PRO A 161 4.23 -4.48 2.29
C PRO A 161 5.12 -5.11 3.37
N MET A 162 4.79 -6.33 3.81
CA MET A 162 5.62 -7.01 4.81
C MET A 162 6.97 -7.49 4.23
N ASP A 163 7.10 -7.64 2.91
CA ASP A 163 8.41 -7.94 2.29
C ASP A 163 9.30 -6.69 2.20
N ASN A 164 8.72 -5.50 2.37
CA ASN A 164 9.40 -4.20 2.46
C ASN A 164 9.14 -3.49 3.81
N LEU A 165 9.10 -4.24 4.91
CA LEU A 165 8.55 -3.81 6.19
C LEU A 165 9.25 -2.58 6.78
N ASP A 166 10.59 -2.49 6.73
CA ASP A 166 11.32 -1.37 7.35
C ASP A 166 10.91 -0.02 6.73
N ASN A 167 10.81 0.04 5.39
CA ASN A 167 10.36 1.24 4.70
C ASN A 167 8.87 1.53 4.98
N VAL A 168 8.02 0.51 5.01
CA VAL A 168 6.59 0.66 5.31
C VAL A 168 6.37 1.16 6.73
N LEU A 169 7.08 0.63 7.73
CA LEU A 169 7.03 1.11 9.11
C LEU A 169 7.49 2.57 9.21
N LYS A 170 8.57 2.92 8.53
CA LYS A 170 9.06 4.30 8.53
C LYS A 170 8.05 5.26 7.88
N VAL A 171 7.40 4.86 6.79
CA VAL A 171 6.30 5.63 6.17
C VAL A 171 5.13 5.80 7.14
N THR A 172 4.65 4.71 7.77
CA THR A 172 3.53 4.80 8.73
C THR A 172 3.89 5.66 9.94
N GLN A 173 5.13 5.61 10.41
CA GLN A 173 5.65 6.49 11.47
C GLN A 173 5.61 7.96 11.05
N VAL A 174 6.15 8.33 9.89
CA VAL A 174 6.12 9.70 9.38
C VAL A 174 4.69 10.19 9.18
N MET A 175 3.81 9.34 8.68
CA MET A 175 2.39 9.68 8.47
C MET A 175 1.63 9.93 9.77
N THR A 176 1.96 9.24 10.86
CA THR A 176 1.21 9.32 12.13
C THR A 176 1.87 10.20 13.20
N ALA A 177 3.16 10.49 13.08
CA ALA A 177 3.89 11.32 14.05
C ALA A 177 3.46 12.79 14.01
N ASP A 178 3.47 13.46 15.15
CA ASP A 178 3.13 14.89 15.28
C ASP A 178 4.05 15.82 14.47
N TYR A 179 5.31 15.43 14.28
CA TYR A 179 6.25 16.17 13.44
C TYR A 179 6.05 15.93 11.94
N GLY A 180 5.31 14.87 11.58
CA GLY A 180 5.03 14.42 10.23
C GLY A 180 3.68 14.93 9.73
N TYR A 181 2.89 14.03 9.14
CA TYR A 181 1.54 14.37 8.64
C TYR A 181 0.48 14.43 9.75
N ALA A 182 0.78 13.95 10.95
CA ALA A 182 -0.11 13.88 12.11
C ALA A 182 -1.46 13.19 11.81
N TRP A 183 -1.47 12.20 10.94
CA TRP A 183 -2.68 11.44 10.62
C TRP A 183 -3.01 10.43 11.70
N SER A 184 -4.29 10.26 11.98
CA SER A 184 -4.73 9.12 12.80
C SER A 184 -4.33 7.79 12.14
N PRO A 185 -3.75 6.82 12.88
CA PRO A 185 -3.46 5.48 12.36
C PRO A 185 -4.68 4.79 11.72
N LYS A 186 -5.90 5.15 12.16
CA LYS A 186 -7.17 4.66 11.59
C LYS A 186 -7.41 5.03 10.13
N ARG A 187 -6.65 5.99 9.61
CA ARG A 187 -6.72 6.41 8.19
C ARG A 187 -5.81 5.58 7.30
N ILE A 188 -4.99 4.70 7.86
CA ILE A 188 -3.97 3.93 7.15
C ILE A 188 -4.26 2.44 7.34
N THR A 189 -4.34 1.69 6.24
CA THR A 189 -4.49 0.23 6.25
C THR A 189 -3.31 -0.40 5.51
N VAL A 190 -2.64 -1.33 6.15
CA VAL A 190 -1.54 -2.09 5.53
C VAL A 190 -2.02 -3.52 5.28
N SER A 191 -1.94 -3.95 4.02
CA SER A 191 -2.31 -5.31 3.61
C SER A 191 -1.13 -6.26 3.68
N SER A 192 -1.41 -7.55 3.92
CA SER A 192 -0.40 -8.61 3.88
C SER A 192 -1.00 -9.96 3.49
N VAL A 193 -0.18 -10.79 2.85
CA VAL A 193 -0.46 -12.21 2.63
C VAL A 193 -0.20 -13.07 3.89
N GLY A 194 0.45 -12.50 4.93
CA GLY A 194 0.81 -13.19 6.17
C GLY A 194 2.25 -13.72 6.15
N LEU A 195 3.24 -12.84 6.37
CA LEU A 195 4.66 -13.22 6.53
C LEU A 195 5.01 -13.21 8.02
N ARG A 196 5.05 -14.38 8.68
CA ARG A 196 5.05 -14.59 10.13
C ARG A 196 5.80 -13.52 10.95
N LYS A 197 7.13 -13.51 10.91
CA LYS A 197 7.93 -12.60 11.75
C LYS A 197 7.70 -11.13 11.40
N LYS A 198 7.50 -10.83 10.11
CA LYS A 198 7.31 -9.47 9.63
C LYS A 198 5.92 -8.95 9.98
N LEU A 199 4.89 -9.79 9.87
CA LEU A 199 3.53 -9.43 10.26
C LEU A 199 3.44 -9.19 11.77
N GLN A 200 4.04 -10.05 12.59
CA GLN A 200 4.10 -9.85 14.03
C GLN A 200 4.79 -8.53 14.38
N ARG A 201 5.97 -8.28 13.80
CA ARG A 201 6.69 -7.02 14.00
C ARG A 201 5.86 -5.79 13.59
N PHE A 202 5.13 -5.85 12.49
CA PHE A 202 4.21 -4.77 12.10
C PHE A 202 3.12 -4.53 13.15
N LEU A 203 2.56 -5.59 13.70
CA LEU A 203 1.55 -5.50 14.75
C LEU A 203 2.11 -4.93 16.06
N ASP A 204 3.38 -5.19 16.36
CA ASP A 204 4.06 -4.69 17.56
C ASP A 204 4.49 -3.21 17.42
N GLU A 205 4.87 -2.76 16.21
CA GLU A 205 5.49 -1.45 15.98
C GLU A 205 4.55 -0.40 15.33
N SER A 206 3.31 -0.79 14.93
CA SER A 206 2.38 0.12 14.26
C SER A 206 0.96 -0.01 14.78
N ASP A 207 0.26 1.11 14.96
CA ASP A 207 -1.18 1.16 15.31
C ASP A 207 -2.11 1.24 14.09
N CYS A 208 -1.57 1.19 12.88
CA CYS A 208 -2.34 1.23 11.65
C CYS A 208 -3.23 -0.01 11.51
N HIS A 209 -4.33 0.12 10.77
CA HIS A 209 -5.19 -1.00 10.45
C HIS A 209 -4.44 -2.06 9.63
N VAL A 210 -4.81 -3.32 9.84
CA VAL A 210 -4.25 -4.46 9.09
C VAL A 210 -5.32 -5.15 8.26
N ALA A 211 -4.97 -5.50 7.03
CA ALA A 211 -5.81 -6.27 6.12
C ALA A 211 -5.07 -7.55 5.71
N ILE A 212 -5.67 -8.71 5.92
CA ILE A 212 -5.09 -10.00 5.56
C ILE A 212 -5.74 -10.55 4.31
N SER A 213 -4.93 -10.84 3.30
CA SER A 213 -5.36 -11.55 2.09
C SER A 213 -5.65 -13.01 2.45
N MET A 214 -6.92 -13.35 2.69
CA MET A 214 -7.33 -14.72 3.01
C MET A 214 -7.58 -15.55 1.75
N HIS A 215 -8.53 -15.16 0.94
CA HIS A 215 -8.98 -15.76 -0.33
C HIS A 215 -9.35 -17.25 -0.28
N SER A 216 -9.02 -17.98 0.76
CA SER A 216 -9.56 -19.29 1.15
C SER A 216 -9.30 -19.54 2.62
N PRO A 217 -10.28 -20.12 3.37
CA PRO A 217 -10.07 -20.60 4.74
C PRO A 217 -9.38 -21.95 4.78
N ILE A 218 -9.24 -22.65 3.64
CA ILE A 218 -8.69 -23.99 3.49
C ILE A 218 -7.23 -23.89 3.04
N PRO A 219 -6.24 -24.28 3.88
CA PRO A 219 -4.81 -24.09 3.59
C PRO A 219 -4.36 -24.68 2.25
N GLU A 220 -4.78 -25.89 1.92
CA GLU A 220 -4.39 -26.57 0.69
C GLU A 220 -4.88 -25.82 -0.56
N GLN A 221 -6.08 -25.26 -0.50
CA GLN A 221 -6.64 -24.47 -1.59
C GLN A 221 -5.98 -23.09 -1.63
N ARG A 222 -5.76 -22.47 -0.46
CA ARG A 222 -5.07 -21.17 -0.39
C ARG A 222 -3.65 -21.27 -0.97
N ALA A 223 -2.95 -22.38 -0.74
CA ALA A 223 -1.62 -22.62 -1.31
C ALA A 223 -1.61 -22.67 -2.85
N GLN A 224 -2.71 -23.07 -3.48
CA GLN A 224 -2.87 -23.04 -4.94
C GLN A 224 -3.08 -21.61 -5.46
N LEU A 225 -3.82 -20.80 -4.72
CA LEU A 225 -4.08 -19.38 -5.06
C LEU A 225 -2.89 -18.47 -4.70
N MET A 226 -2.26 -18.75 -3.55
CA MET A 226 -1.24 -17.90 -2.92
C MET A 226 -0.10 -18.76 -2.36
N PRO A 227 1.05 -18.84 -3.04
CA PRO A 227 2.20 -19.64 -2.57
C PRO A 227 2.72 -19.25 -1.17
N ALA A 228 2.42 -18.04 -0.69
CA ALA A 228 2.79 -17.56 0.65
C ALA A 228 2.21 -18.41 1.79
N GLU A 229 1.12 -19.16 1.55
CA GLU A 229 0.53 -20.12 2.50
C GLU A 229 1.55 -21.12 3.02
N ARG A 230 2.52 -21.52 2.18
CA ARG A 230 3.58 -22.46 2.56
C ARG A 230 4.54 -21.91 3.61
N GLY A 231 4.64 -20.57 3.72
CA GLY A 231 5.49 -19.90 4.71
C GLY A 231 4.78 -19.65 6.04
N MET A 232 3.49 -19.37 5.99
CA MET A 232 2.60 -19.18 7.15
C MET A 232 1.17 -19.48 6.73
N SER A 233 0.57 -20.50 7.34
CA SER A 233 -0.79 -20.88 6.99
C SER A 233 -1.81 -19.83 7.46
N ILE A 234 -2.96 -19.79 6.80
CA ILE A 234 -4.04 -18.87 7.21
C ILE A 234 -4.51 -19.17 8.64
N VAL A 235 -4.44 -20.41 9.08
CA VAL A 235 -4.76 -20.80 10.47
C VAL A 235 -3.76 -20.16 11.43
N GLU A 236 -2.46 -20.26 11.14
CA GLU A 236 -1.42 -19.62 11.95
C GLU A 236 -1.51 -18.09 11.93
N VAL A 237 -1.94 -17.48 10.81
CA VAL A 237 -2.22 -16.04 10.72
C VAL A 237 -3.35 -15.66 11.68
N VAL A 238 -4.47 -16.38 11.65
CA VAL A 238 -5.60 -16.12 12.53
C VAL A 238 -5.24 -16.33 14.00
N ASP A 239 -4.47 -17.37 14.33
CA ASP A 239 -3.99 -17.61 15.69
C ASP A 239 -3.05 -16.48 16.17
N LEU A 240 -2.19 -15.96 15.29
CA LEU A 240 -1.39 -14.78 15.60
C LEU A 240 -2.26 -13.57 15.93
N MET A 241 -3.32 -13.31 15.11
CA MET A 241 -4.22 -12.18 15.31
C MET A 241 -4.96 -12.23 16.65
N ARG A 242 -5.25 -13.42 17.18
CA ARG A 242 -5.91 -13.59 18.50
C ARG A 242 -5.11 -13.01 19.67
N ASN A 243 -3.81 -12.75 19.50
CA ASN A 243 -2.96 -12.15 20.53
C ASN A 243 -3.03 -10.61 20.55
N TYR A 244 -3.82 -9.99 19.66
CA TYR A 244 -3.90 -8.52 19.54
C TYR A 244 -5.35 -8.03 19.71
N ASP A 245 -5.50 -6.81 20.23
CA ASP A 245 -6.80 -6.16 20.37
C ASP A 245 -7.19 -5.40 19.09
N PHE A 246 -8.32 -5.78 18.50
CA PHE A 246 -8.92 -5.12 17.34
C PHE A 246 -10.24 -4.44 17.63
N THR A 247 -10.64 -4.34 18.91
CA THR A 247 -11.93 -3.79 19.33
C THR A 247 -11.94 -2.26 19.40
N HIS A 248 -10.78 -1.64 19.57
CA HIS A 248 -10.67 -0.21 19.87
C HIS A 248 -9.94 0.60 18.77
N GLN A 249 -8.62 0.65 18.84
CA GLN A 249 -7.80 1.54 18.00
C GLN A 249 -7.54 0.95 16.63
N ARG A 250 -7.04 -0.27 16.60
CA ARG A 250 -6.72 -1.00 15.37
C ARG A 250 -7.91 -1.79 14.87
N ARG A 251 -8.00 -1.98 13.56
CA ARG A 251 -8.99 -2.83 12.91
C ARG A 251 -8.31 -3.93 12.12
N LEU A 252 -8.86 -5.14 12.22
CA LEU A 252 -8.52 -6.27 11.36
C LEU A 252 -9.58 -6.44 10.28
N SER A 253 -9.15 -6.57 9.03
CA SER A 253 -10.00 -7.04 7.94
C SER A 253 -9.37 -8.22 7.21
N PHE A 254 -10.23 -9.10 6.68
CA PHE A 254 -9.84 -10.14 5.74
C PHE A 254 -10.33 -9.76 4.34
N GLU A 255 -9.43 -9.77 3.37
CA GLU A 255 -9.76 -9.53 1.97
C GLU A 255 -10.00 -10.88 1.30
N TYR A 256 -11.13 -10.99 0.58
CA TYR A 256 -11.57 -12.26 0.00
C TYR A 256 -12.07 -12.05 -1.43
N ILE A 257 -11.23 -12.35 -2.42
CA ILE A 257 -11.63 -12.35 -3.82
C ILE A 257 -12.46 -13.60 -4.07
N MET A 258 -13.64 -13.43 -4.69
CA MET A 258 -14.59 -14.51 -4.96
C MET A 258 -14.33 -15.13 -6.34
N PHE A 259 -13.97 -16.41 -6.38
CA PHE A 259 -13.74 -17.17 -7.62
C PHE A 259 -14.81 -18.25 -7.78
N LYS A 260 -15.53 -18.19 -8.90
CA LYS A 260 -16.65 -19.10 -9.21
C LYS A 260 -16.23 -20.57 -9.17
N GLY A 261 -16.92 -21.34 -8.33
CA GLY A 261 -16.70 -22.77 -8.16
C GLY A 261 -15.38 -23.14 -7.48
N VAL A 262 -14.60 -22.15 -7.00
CA VAL A 262 -13.33 -22.38 -6.32
C VAL A 262 -13.47 -22.15 -4.82
N ASN A 263 -13.76 -20.93 -4.40
CA ASN A 263 -13.79 -20.51 -2.99
C ASN A 263 -15.13 -19.90 -2.54
N ASP A 264 -16.17 -20.01 -3.36
CA ASP A 264 -17.45 -19.33 -3.18
C ASP A 264 -18.59 -20.23 -2.65
N THR A 265 -18.29 -21.47 -2.22
CA THR A 265 -19.31 -22.42 -1.75
C THR A 265 -19.71 -22.19 -0.29
N THR A 266 -20.87 -22.71 0.11
CA THR A 266 -21.34 -22.69 1.51
C THR A 266 -20.34 -23.36 2.47
N THR A 267 -19.58 -24.34 2.01
CA THR A 267 -18.51 -24.97 2.81
C THR A 267 -17.44 -23.93 3.17
N HIS A 268 -17.00 -23.10 2.21
CA HIS A 268 -16.04 -22.04 2.49
C HIS A 268 -16.58 -21.03 3.49
N ALA A 269 -17.85 -20.62 3.36
CA ALA A 269 -18.48 -19.70 4.31
C ALA A 269 -18.53 -20.31 5.73
N ARG A 270 -18.82 -21.59 5.87
CA ARG A 270 -18.79 -22.31 7.18
C ARG A 270 -17.39 -22.35 7.77
N GLU A 271 -16.41 -22.71 6.97
CA GLU A 271 -15.01 -22.77 7.44
C GLU A 271 -14.47 -21.37 7.82
N ILE A 272 -14.86 -20.30 7.12
CA ILE A 272 -14.56 -18.92 7.55
C ILE A 272 -15.13 -18.65 8.94
N VAL A 273 -16.44 -18.91 9.15
CA VAL A 273 -17.09 -18.66 10.45
C VAL A 273 -16.38 -19.39 11.57
N LYS A 274 -16.05 -20.69 11.38
CA LYS A 274 -15.30 -21.47 12.38
C LYS A 274 -13.91 -20.92 12.64
N LEU A 275 -13.19 -20.58 11.57
CA LEU A 275 -11.79 -20.12 11.64
C LEU A 275 -11.67 -18.83 12.43
N VAL A 276 -12.61 -17.89 12.25
CA VAL A 276 -12.57 -16.57 12.90
C VAL A 276 -13.44 -16.47 14.15
N GLU A 277 -14.01 -17.57 14.63
CA GLU A 277 -14.83 -17.58 15.83
C GLU A 277 -14.14 -16.89 17.02
N GLY A 278 -14.79 -15.93 17.63
CA GLY A 278 -14.24 -15.15 18.76
C GLY A 278 -13.16 -14.14 18.41
N LEU A 279 -12.85 -13.93 17.13
CA LEU A 279 -11.92 -12.90 16.66
C LEU A 279 -12.70 -11.68 16.14
N GLU A 280 -12.47 -10.50 16.72
CA GLU A 280 -13.05 -9.24 16.21
C GLU A 280 -12.42 -8.89 14.87
N CYS A 281 -13.16 -9.09 13.80
CA CYS A 281 -12.67 -8.86 12.43
C CYS A 281 -13.80 -8.48 11.48
N ARG A 282 -13.42 -8.06 10.27
CA ARG A 282 -14.34 -7.77 9.16
C ARG A 282 -13.91 -8.52 7.92
N PHE A 283 -14.87 -8.81 7.05
CA PHE A 283 -14.59 -9.36 5.73
C PHE A 283 -14.93 -8.36 4.64
N ASN A 284 -14.07 -8.25 3.64
CA ASN A 284 -14.29 -7.51 2.43
C ASN A 284 -14.32 -8.50 1.26
N LEU A 285 -15.50 -8.77 0.72
CA LEU A 285 -15.64 -9.58 -0.49
C LEU A 285 -15.30 -8.72 -1.70
N ILE A 286 -14.46 -9.25 -2.58
CA ILE A 286 -13.93 -8.55 -3.74
C ILE A 286 -14.33 -9.34 -4.99
N ARG A 287 -14.87 -8.64 -6.00
CA ARG A 287 -15.11 -9.22 -7.32
C ARG A 287 -13.80 -9.49 -8.01
N PHE A 288 -13.65 -10.69 -8.55
CA PHE A 288 -12.48 -11.00 -9.37
C PHE A 288 -12.59 -10.32 -10.75
N HIS A 289 -11.49 -9.74 -11.17
CA HIS A 289 -11.34 -9.21 -12.53
C HIS A 289 -10.33 -10.07 -13.28
N PRO A 290 -10.73 -10.64 -14.44
CA PRO A 290 -9.86 -11.53 -15.21
C PRO A 290 -8.55 -10.86 -15.60
N ILE A 291 -7.47 -11.61 -15.46
CA ILE A 291 -6.12 -11.22 -15.89
C ILE A 291 -5.63 -12.18 -16.98
N PRO A 292 -4.71 -11.75 -17.86
CA PRO A 292 -4.21 -12.60 -18.93
C PRO A 292 -3.60 -13.91 -18.42
N ASN A 293 -3.82 -15.00 -19.16
CA ASN A 293 -3.25 -16.33 -18.89
C ASN A 293 -3.62 -16.96 -17.54
N VAL A 294 -4.77 -16.59 -16.97
CA VAL A 294 -5.31 -17.19 -15.74
C VAL A 294 -6.75 -17.66 -15.99
N ASP A 295 -6.98 -18.96 -15.83
CA ASP A 295 -8.29 -19.57 -16.00
C ASP A 295 -9.06 -19.56 -14.67
N LEU A 296 -9.39 -18.36 -14.19
CA LEU A 296 -10.28 -18.12 -13.07
C LEU A 296 -11.45 -17.24 -13.53
N GLN A 297 -12.63 -17.51 -12.99
CA GLN A 297 -13.84 -16.74 -13.26
C GLN A 297 -14.34 -16.08 -11.99
N GLY A 298 -14.89 -14.88 -12.11
CA GLY A 298 -15.55 -14.20 -11.00
C GLY A 298 -16.90 -14.83 -10.67
N THR A 299 -17.23 -14.85 -9.39
CA THR A 299 -18.55 -15.23 -8.89
C THR A 299 -19.56 -14.15 -9.27
N ASP A 300 -20.79 -14.52 -9.61
CA ASP A 300 -21.88 -13.56 -9.92
C ASP A 300 -22.34 -12.80 -8.65
N ASP A 301 -22.93 -11.64 -8.87
CA ASP A 301 -23.32 -10.72 -7.81
C ASP A 301 -24.33 -11.32 -6.82
N HIS A 302 -25.31 -12.08 -7.31
CA HIS A 302 -26.31 -12.70 -6.44
C HIS A 302 -25.66 -13.72 -5.52
N HIS A 303 -24.69 -14.51 -6.00
CA HIS A 303 -23.97 -15.47 -5.19
C HIS A 303 -23.04 -14.79 -4.17
N ILE A 304 -22.38 -13.69 -4.55
CA ILE A 304 -21.58 -12.86 -3.64
C ILE A 304 -22.45 -12.29 -2.52
N GLU A 305 -23.64 -11.79 -2.83
CA GLU A 305 -24.60 -11.27 -1.84
C GLU A 305 -25.05 -12.36 -0.87
N ASN A 306 -25.40 -13.55 -1.35
CA ASN A 306 -25.76 -14.69 -0.51
C ASN A 306 -24.62 -15.10 0.42
N PHE A 307 -23.39 -15.10 -0.08
CA PHE A 307 -22.20 -15.43 0.71
C PHE A 307 -21.95 -14.38 1.80
N ARG A 308 -22.08 -13.07 1.48
CA ARG A 308 -22.05 -11.96 2.47
C ARG A 308 -23.09 -12.15 3.54
N ASP A 309 -24.34 -12.41 3.16
CA ASP A 309 -25.47 -12.53 4.08
C ASP A 309 -25.29 -13.74 5.00
N TYR A 310 -24.78 -14.85 4.45
CA TYR A 310 -24.45 -16.02 5.26
C TYR A 310 -23.42 -15.66 6.35
N LEU A 311 -22.30 -15.03 6.00
CA LEU A 311 -21.26 -14.64 6.97
C LEU A 311 -21.81 -13.65 8.01
N THR A 312 -22.56 -12.64 7.56
CA THR A 312 -23.13 -11.62 8.45
C THR A 312 -24.13 -12.22 9.43
N ASN A 313 -25.01 -13.13 8.98
CA ASN A 313 -25.98 -13.82 9.82
C ASN A 313 -25.33 -14.78 10.84
N HIS A 314 -24.06 -15.16 10.62
CA HIS A 314 -23.27 -15.95 11.56
C HIS A 314 -22.26 -15.12 12.37
N GLY A 315 -22.49 -13.79 12.46
CA GLY A 315 -21.70 -12.91 13.34
C GLY A 315 -20.41 -12.37 12.72
N VAL A 316 -20.12 -12.64 11.44
CA VAL A 316 -18.93 -12.12 10.75
C VAL A 316 -19.34 -10.90 9.90
N TYR A 317 -19.02 -9.69 10.38
CA TYR A 317 -19.34 -8.47 9.64
C TYR A 317 -18.69 -8.44 8.28
N THR A 318 -19.50 -8.44 7.21
CA THR A 318 -19.03 -8.63 5.85
C THR A 318 -19.55 -7.53 4.91
N THR A 319 -18.67 -6.97 4.09
CA THR A 319 -19.01 -5.98 3.06
C THR A 319 -18.58 -6.47 1.68
N ILE A 320 -19.25 -5.97 0.63
CA ILE A 320 -18.83 -6.18 -0.76
C ILE A 320 -18.16 -4.89 -1.23
N ARG A 321 -16.87 -4.97 -1.60
CA ARG A 321 -16.14 -3.80 -2.09
C ARG A 321 -16.64 -3.40 -3.48
N ALA A 322 -16.87 -2.11 -3.67
CA ALA A 322 -17.10 -1.55 -4.98
C ALA A 322 -15.82 -1.70 -5.83
N SER A 323 -15.98 -2.21 -7.04
CA SER A 323 -14.89 -2.23 -8.02
C SER A 323 -14.76 -0.84 -8.64
N ARG A 324 -13.57 -0.26 -8.54
CA ARG A 324 -13.26 1.07 -9.05
C ARG A 324 -12.15 1.00 -10.10
N GLY A 325 -12.21 1.88 -11.11
CA GLY A 325 -11.17 2.01 -12.13
C GLY A 325 -10.97 0.77 -13.00
N GLN A 326 -11.99 -0.04 -13.25
CA GLN A 326 -11.87 -1.27 -14.05
C GLN A 326 -11.44 -0.97 -15.50
N ASP A 327 -12.00 0.06 -16.10
CA ASP A 327 -11.76 0.49 -17.48
C ASP A 327 -10.32 0.97 -17.72
N ILE A 328 -9.60 1.32 -16.68
CA ILE A 328 -8.19 1.73 -16.70
C ILE A 328 -7.24 0.71 -16.02
N PHE A 329 -7.70 -0.51 -15.76
CA PHE A 329 -6.93 -1.55 -15.06
C PHE A 329 -6.38 -1.10 -13.70
N ALA A 330 -7.19 -0.35 -12.93
CA ALA A 330 -6.82 0.15 -11.60
C ALA A 330 -7.47 -0.63 -10.44
N ALA A 331 -8.33 -1.62 -10.73
CA ALA A 331 -8.95 -2.44 -9.70
C ALA A 331 -7.92 -3.37 -9.02
N CYS A 332 -8.27 -3.88 -7.83
CA CYS A 332 -7.39 -4.76 -7.05
C CYS A 332 -6.89 -5.95 -7.88
N GLY A 333 -5.58 -6.20 -7.84
CA GLY A 333 -4.91 -7.27 -8.57
C GLY A 333 -4.59 -6.97 -10.04
N LEU A 334 -5.01 -5.82 -10.58
CA LEU A 334 -4.79 -5.46 -12.00
C LEU A 334 -3.57 -4.58 -12.25
N LEU A 335 -2.97 -3.98 -11.23
CA LEU A 335 -1.83 -3.07 -11.39
C LEU A 335 -0.61 -3.80 -11.95
N SER A 336 -0.02 -3.23 -13.00
CA SER A 336 1.20 -3.74 -13.62
C SER A 336 1.84 -2.70 -14.53
N THR A 337 3.10 -2.45 -14.35
CA THR A 337 3.93 -1.59 -15.22
C THR A 337 4.47 -2.33 -16.45
N ALA A 338 4.26 -3.63 -16.56
CA ALA A 338 4.85 -4.48 -17.62
C ALA A 338 4.56 -4.00 -19.05
N LYS A 339 3.32 -3.56 -19.33
CA LYS A 339 2.96 -3.05 -20.67
C LYS A 339 3.76 -1.80 -21.06
N LYS A 340 3.93 -0.86 -20.12
CA LYS A 340 4.69 0.38 -20.38
C LYS A 340 6.17 0.11 -20.57
N ILE A 341 6.74 -0.79 -19.78
CA ILE A 341 8.14 -1.23 -19.93
C ILE A 341 8.34 -1.83 -21.33
N GLU A 342 7.42 -2.65 -21.81
CA GLU A 342 7.49 -3.24 -23.15
C GLU A 342 7.32 -2.20 -24.27
N GLU A 343 6.40 -1.23 -24.10
CA GLU A 343 6.21 -0.13 -25.04
C GLU A 343 7.43 0.80 -25.09
N GLU A 344 8.04 1.13 -23.96
CA GLU A 344 9.27 1.92 -23.90
C GLU A 344 10.45 1.17 -24.53
N ARG A 345 10.56 -0.14 -24.29
CA ARG A 345 11.58 -0.97 -24.93
C ARG A 345 11.43 -0.97 -26.45
N LYS A 346 10.19 -1.18 -26.96
CA LYS A 346 9.90 -1.13 -28.41
C LYS A 346 10.20 0.25 -29.00
N ARG A 347 9.93 1.35 -28.29
CA ARG A 347 10.28 2.70 -28.75
C ARG A 347 11.79 2.93 -28.83
N ARG A 348 12.58 2.40 -27.87
CA ARG A 348 14.04 2.50 -27.89
C ARG A 348 14.67 1.64 -28.97
N GLU A 349 14.08 0.49 -29.30
CA GLU A 349 14.53 -0.39 -30.39
C GLU A 349 14.20 0.18 -31.78
N GLN A 350 13.31 1.17 -31.90
CA GLN A 350 12.93 1.86 -33.12
C GLN A 350 13.68 3.19 -33.34
N GLN A 351 14.45 3.65 -32.36
CA GLN A 351 15.33 4.83 -32.46
C GLN A 351 16.78 4.40 -32.69
#